data_208b08c859c1a76daf803a82290691c3
#
_entry.id   208b08c859c1a76daf803a82290691c3
#
_cell.length_a   1.000
_cell.length_b   1.000
_cell.length_c   1.000
_cell.angle_alpha   90.00
_cell.angle_beta   90.00
_cell.angle_gamma   90.00
#
_symmetry.space_group_name_H-M   'P 1'
#
loop_
_entity.id
_entity.type
_entity.pdbx_description
1 polymer ?
#
loop_
_entity_poly.entity_id
_entity_poly.type
_entity_poly.pdbx_seq_one_letter_code
_entity_poly.pdbx_strand_id
1 'polypeptide(L)'
;MSALKRLMPFNLEQTVNIVGEFGPLVLMFVVNAMYGITAGTWALIISTVAAVVAMLVVLRRLPVFPLIASSVTVVFGALTIVTNDAMWVQIKVTIFNAMFAAFLFGGLWFDRNFFKHVFDKTFHYTKEGWDRFTWSFAWFFVATAVANEFVRLTFEDERVYDILGFETNGVGIWIAFKVALIMPLSALYAWFLTRIMQRHRIPDGDLDKTTASVIEAAVTVHPTTGSLQTTSAEHKSAGTGSSGG
;
A
#
# COMPACT_ATOMS: atom_id res chain seq x y z
N MET A 1 22.07 -16.33 -16.81
CA MET A 1 20.91 -15.62 -16.18
C MET A 1 21.04 -15.36 -14.68
N SER A 2 22.12 -15.73 -14.01
CA SER A 2 22.27 -15.61 -12.53
C SER A 2 22.97 -14.33 -12.03
N ALA A 3 23.68 -13.60 -12.85
CA ALA A 3 24.38 -12.37 -12.44
C ALA A 3 23.48 -11.12 -12.39
N LEU A 4 22.47 -11.04 -13.26
CA LEU A 4 21.52 -9.91 -13.25
C LEU A 4 20.59 -9.88 -12.03
N LYS A 5 20.30 -11.06 -11.44
CA LYS A 5 19.49 -11.17 -10.21
C LYS A 5 20.17 -10.63 -8.95
N ARG A 6 21.49 -10.50 -8.95
CA ARG A 6 22.26 -9.96 -7.80
C ARG A 6 22.40 -8.44 -7.78
N LEU A 7 22.12 -7.79 -8.90
CA LEU A 7 22.26 -6.33 -9.04
C LEU A 7 20.95 -5.55 -8.83
N MET A 8 19.80 -6.24 -8.81
CA MET A 8 18.52 -5.58 -8.53
C MET A 8 18.05 -5.96 -7.11
N PRO A 9 18.07 -5.01 -6.15
CA PRO A 9 17.62 -5.25 -4.78
C PRO A 9 16.09 -5.40 -4.68
N PHE A 10 15.36 -5.21 -5.79
CA PHE A 10 13.90 -5.28 -5.86
C PHE A 10 13.44 -6.53 -6.61
N ASN A 11 12.43 -7.21 -6.07
CA ASN A 11 11.72 -8.26 -6.79
C ASN A 11 11.00 -7.67 -8.01
N LEU A 12 10.85 -8.45 -9.10
CA LEU A 12 10.17 -8.03 -10.33
C LEU A 12 8.80 -7.39 -10.04
N GLU A 13 8.04 -7.95 -9.10
CA GLU A 13 6.75 -7.41 -8.67
C GLU A 13 6.87 -5.99 -8.06
N GLN A 14 7.87 -5.77 -7.23
CA GLN A 14 8.12 -4.45 -6.62
C GLN A 14 8.53 -3.42 -7.67
N THR A 15 9.39 -3.82 -8.61
CA THR A 15 9.81 -2.94 -9.71
C THR A 15 8.62 -2.57 -10.60
N VAL A 16 7.77 -3.53 -10.97
CA VAL A 16 6.58 -3.30 -11.79
C VAL A 16 5.59 -2.38 -11.06
N ASN A 17 5.42 -2.54 -9.76
CA ASN A 17 4.55 -1.67 -8.96
C ASN A 17 5.10 -0.23 -8.90
N ILE A 18 6.38 -0.05 -8.59
CA ILE A 18 7.01 1.28 -8.50
C ILE A 18 6.98 1.99 -9.87
N VAL A 19 7.39 1.30 -10.93
CA VAL A 19 7.38 1.86 -12.29
C VAL A 19 5.94 2.14 -12.75
N GLY A 20 4.99 1.27 -12.39
CA GLY A 20 3.58 1.45 -12.73
C GLY A 20 2.92 2.64 -12.01
N GLU A 21 3.30 2.92 -10.76
CA GLU A 21 2.75 4.07 -10.02
C GLU A 21 3.40 5.39 -10.41
N PHE A 22 4.72 5.44 -10.54
CA PHE A 22 5.47 6.68 -10.72
C PHE A 22 5.83 6.96 -12.18
N GLY A 23 5.98 5.93 -13.02
CA GLY A 23 6.31 6.07 -14.44
C GLY A 23 5.36 7.00 -15.20
N PRO A 24 4.04 6.86 -15.07
CA PRO A 24 3.07 7.75 -15.73
C PRO A 24 3.25 9.23 -15.37
N LEU A 25 3.59 9.55 -14.12
CA LEU A 25 3.79 10.93 -13.69
C LEU A 25 5.10 11.51 -14.25
N VAL A 26 6.17 10.72 -14.26
CA VAL A 26 7.46 11.14 -14.88
C VAL A 26 7.28 11.36 -16.37
N LEU A 27 6.56 10.47 -17.07
CA LEU A 27 6.29 10.62 -18.50
C LEU A 27 5.43 11.87 -18.77
N MET A 28 4.41 12.11 -17.95
CA MET A 28 3.63 13.34 -18.01
C MET A 28 4.53 14.58 -17.89
N PHE A 29 5.47 14.59 -16.94
CA PHE A 29 6.39 15.71 -16.75
C PHE A 29 7.21 16.00 -18.01
N VAL A 30 7.86 14.98 -18.57
CA VAL A 30 8.69 15.13 -19.77
C VAL A 30 7.87 15.61 -20.97
N VAL A 31 6.71 14.98 -21.21
CA VAL A 31 5.85 15.34 -22.36
C VAL A 31 5.22 16.72 -22.16
N ASN A 32 4.81 17.07 -20.93
CA ASN A 32 4.29 18.42 -20.64
C ASN A 32 5.35 19.50 -20.88
N ALA A 33 6.60 19.28 -20.52
CA ALA A 33 7.68 20.22 -20.72
C ALA A 33 7.98 20.45 -22.22
N MET A 34 7.75 19.43 -23.08
CA MET A 34 8.04 19.50 -24.53
C MET A 34 6.83 19.95 -25.35
N TYR A 35 5.62 19.54 -24.98
CA TYR A 35 4.43 19.64 -25.85
C TYR A 35 3.22 20.26 -25.15
N GLY A 36 3.34 20.69 -23.87
CA GLY A 36 2.27 21.31 -23.09
C GLY A 36 1.32 20.33 -22.43
N ILE A 37 0.37 20.90 -21.66
CA ILE A 37 -0.48 20.14 -20.70
C ILE A 37 -1.37 19.09 -21.39
N THR A 38 -1.94 19.41 -22.54
CA THR A 38 -2.81 18.46 -23.26
C THR A 38 -2.07 17.20 -23.66
N ALA A 39 -0.85 17.36 -24.26
CA ALA A 39 0.01 16.23 -24.60
C ALA A 39 0.50 15.47 -23.37
N GLY A 40 0.89 16.19 -22.31
CA GLY A 40 1.27 15.61 -21.02
C GLY A 40 0.14 14.78 -20.41
N THR A 41 -1.10 15.27 -20.47
CA THR A 41 -2.27 14.53 -19.96
C THR A 41 -2.57 13.28 -20.79
N TRP A 42 -2.47 13.33 -22.10
CA TRP A 42 -2.55 12.12 -22.94
C TRP A 42 -1.47 11.11 -22.59
N ALA A 43 -0.23 11.56 -22.40
CA ALA A 43 0.87 10.71 -21.97
C ALA A 43 0.58 10.05 -20.60
N LEU A 44 0.01 10.81 -19.66
CA LEU A 44 -0.43 10.28 -18.35
C LEU A 44 -1.49 9.19 -18.50
N ILE A 45 -2.54 9.42 -19.28
CA ILE A 45 -3.62 8.45 -19.47
C ILE A 45 -3.10 7.18 -20.12
N ILE A 46 -2.40 7.31 -21.26
CA ILE A 46 -1.91 6.16 -22.02
C ILE A 46 -0.93 5.33 -21.19
N SER A 47 0.01 5.98 -20.51
CA SER A 47 1.00 5.28 -19.68
C SER A 47 0.35 4.64 -18.43
N THR A 48 -0.67 5.27 -17.86
CA THR A 48 -1.42 4.68 -16.73
C THR A 48 -2.16 3.41 -17.17
N VAL A 49 -2.83 3.45 -18.31
CA VAL A 49 -3.50 2.26 -18.86
C VAL A 49 -2.47 1.15 -19.18
N ALA A 50 -1.37 1.51 -19.82
CA ALA A 50 -0.29 0.57 -20.13
C ALA A 50 0.31 -0.06 -18.85
N ALA A 51 0.51 0.74 -17.79
CA ALA A 51 1.00 0.27 -16.50
C ALA A 51 0.04 -0.72 -15.84
N VAL A 52 -1.28 -0.44 -15.86
CA VAL A 52 -2.30 -1.36 -15.33
C VAL A 52 -2.33 -2.66 -16.13
N VAL A 53 -2.28 -2.61 -17.45
CA VAL A 53 -2.21 -3.81 -18.30
C VAL A 53 -0.95 -4.63 -17.99
N ALA A 54 0.21 -3.98 -17.85
CA ALA A 54 1.45 -4.63 -17.48
C ALA A 54 1.35 -5.32 -16.11
N MET A 55 0.74 -4.64 -15.11
CA MET A 55 0.48 -5.22 -13.79
C MET A 55 -0.43 -6.44 -13.87
N LEU A 56 -1.51 -6.39 -14.63
CA LEU A 56 -2.43 -7.52 -14.83
C LEU A 56 -1.72 -8.72 -15.45
N VAL A 57 -0.87 -8.49 -16.45
CA VAL A 57 -0.14 -9.57 -17.15
C VAL A 57 0.95 -10.17 -16.25
N VAL A 58 1.72 -9.35 -15.54
CA VAL A 58 2.85 -9.79 -14.72
C VAL A 58 2.38 -10.42 -13.40
N LEU A 59 1.44 -9.78 -12.71
CA LEU A 59 0.97 -10.23 -11.39
C LEU A 59 -0.08 -11.34 -11.49
N ARG A 60 -0.70 -11.52 -12.65
CA ARG A 60 -1.78 -12.51 -12.90
C ARG A 60 -2.91 -12.49 -11.85
N ARG A 61 -3.14 -11.36 -11.21
CA ARG A 61 -4.22 -11.10 -10.23
C ARG A 61 -4.75 -9.69 -10.43
N LEU A 62 -6.02 -9.48 -10.10
CA LEU A 62 -6.63 -8.16 -10.21
C LEU A 62 -6.09 -7.24 -9.09
N PRO A 63 -5.27 -6.25 -9.40
CA PRO A 63 -4.82 -5.26 -8.43
C PRO A 63 -5.95 -4.23 -8.24
N VAL A 64 -6.91 -4.53 -7.36
CA VAL A 64 -8.15 -3.73 -7.19
C VAL A 64 -7.83 -2.26 -6.87
N PHE A 65 -6.88 -2.01 -5.99
CA PHE A 65 -6.51 -0.65 -5.59
C PHE A 65 -5.88 0.16 -6.75
N PRO A 66 -4.83 -0.34 -7.46
CA PRO A 66 -4.33 0.30 -8.67
C PRO A 66 -5.40 0.51 -9.74
N LEU A 67 -6.32 -0.43 -9.91
CA LEU A 67 -7.39 -0.32 -10.91
C LEU A 67 -8.33 0.85 -10.59
N ILE A 68 -8.78 0.98 -9.33
CA ILE A 68 -9.61 2.11 -8.89
C ILE A 68 -8.85 3.43 -9.08
N ALA A 69 -7.60 3.51 -8.60
CA ALA A 69 -6.77 4.71 -8.71
C ALA A 69 -6.56 5.12 -10.17
N SER A 70 -6.34 4.16 -11.07
CA SER A 70 -6.17 4.38 -12.51
C SER A 70 -7.46 4.85 -13.17
N SER A 71 -8.61 4.27 -12.83
CA SER A 71 -9.91 4.69 -13.36
C SER A 71 -10.18 6.16 -13.04
N VAL A 72 -9.92 6.57 -11.80
CA VAL A 72 -10.04 7.97 -11.39
C VAL A 72 -9.03 8.86 -12.15
N THR A 73 -7.79 8.39 -12.35
CA THR A 73 -6.80 9.13 -13.15
C THR A 73 -7.28 9.36 -14.58
N VAL A 74 -7.87 8.35 -15.21
CA VAL A 74 -8.44 8.47 -16.56
C VAL A 74 -9.60 9.47 -16.60
N VAL A 75 -10.50 9.44 -15.61
CA VAL A 75 -11.64 10.37 -15.54
C VAL A 75 -11.15 11.81 -15.39
N PHE A 76 -10.28 12.11 -14.42
CA PHE A 76 -9.78 13.47 -14.23
C PHE A 76 -8.87 13.92 -15.38
N GLY A 77 -8.11 13.02 -16.00
CA GLY A 77 -7.34 13.30 -17.20
C GLY A 77 -8.24 13.64 -18.40
N ALA A 78 -9.32 12.89 -18.60
CA ALA A 78 -10.31 13.18 -19.65
C ALA A 78 -10.96 14.56 -19.43
N LEU A 79 -11.33 14.90 -18.19
CA LEU A 79 -11.84 16.23 -17.86
C LEU A 79 -10.82 17.33 -18.20
N THR A 80 -9.54 17.14 -17.86
CA THR A 80 -8.47 18.07 -18.24
C THR A 80 -8.41 18.31 -19.74
N ILE A 81 -8.51 17.24 -20.55
CA ILE A 81 -8.47 17.37 -22.02
C ILE A 81 -9.71 18.07 -22.55
N VAL A 82 -10.90 17.71 -22.07
CA VAL A 82 -12.17 18.29 -22.56
C VAL A 82 -12.30 19.76 -22.20
N THR A 83 -11.87 20.14 -21.00
CA THR A 83 -11.96 21.53 -20.52
C THR A 83 -10.72 22.35 -20.86
N ASN A 84 -9.63 21.71 -21.30
CA ASN A 84 -8.30 22.30 -21.46
C ASN A 84 -7.79 23.00 -20.17
N ASP A 85 -8.12 22.43 -19.02
CA ASP A 85 -7.81 22.97 -17.69
C ASP A 85 -7.05 21.92 -16.86
N ALA A 86 -5.81 22.24 -16.52
CA ALA A 86 -4.93 21.40 -15.72
C ALA A 86 -5.42 21.19 -14.28
N MET A 87 -6.33 22.03 -13.81
CA MET A 87 -6.92 21.94 -12.46
C MET A 87 -7.43 20.53 -12.14
N TRP A 88 -8.03 19.84 -13.11
CA TRP A 88 -8.59 18.51 -12.88
C TRP A 88 -7.56 17.45 -12.53
N VAL A 89 -6.37 17.47 -13.15
CA VAL A 89 -5.28 16.56 -12.79
C VAL A 89 -4.70 16.92 -11.42
N GLN A 90 -4.63 18.19 -11.11
CA GLN A 90 -4.05 18.70 -9.87
C GLN A 90 -4.95 18.47 -8.66
N ILE A 91 -6.25 18.80 -8.76
CA ILE A 91 -7.23 18.69 -7.67
C ILE A 91 -7.52 17.24 -7.29
N LYS A 92 -7.42 16.30 -8.25
CA LYS A 92 -7.52 14.87 -7.98
C LYS A 92 -6.66 14.46 -6.80
N VAL A 93 -5.44 14.96 -6.73
CA VAL A 93 -4.47 14.61 -5.69
C VAL A 93 -4.92 15.09 -4.33
N THR A 94 -5.44 16.32 -4.23
CA THR A 94 -6.00 16.85 -2.98
C THR A 94 -7.19 16.01 -2.52
N ILE A 95 -8.12 15.68 -3.43
CA ILE A 95 -9.29 14.87 -3.11
C ILE A 95 -8.87 13.50 -2.55
N PHE A 96 -7.92 12.82 -3.22
CA PHE A 96 -7.45 11.51 -2.74
C PHE A 96 -6.78 11.60 -1.38
N ASN A 97 -5.86 12.54 -1.18
CA ASN A 97 -5.18 12.69 0.10
C ASN A 97 -6.18 13.03 1.22
N ALA A 98 -7.13 13.94 0.97
CA ALA A 98 -8.17 14.29 1.93
C ALA A 98 -9.07 13.08 2.27
N MET A 99 -9.46 12.31 1.25
CA MET A 99 -10.27 11.11 1.44
C MET A 99 -9.53 10.04 2.25
N PHE A 100 -8.24 9.78 1.96
CA PHE A 100 -7.44 8.85 2.74
C PHE A 100 -7.23 9.33 4.17
N ALA A 101 -6.95 10.61 4.38
CA ALA A 101 -6.85 11.18 5.71
C ALA A 101 -8.17 10.99 6.50
N ALA A 102 -9.29 11.34 5.90
CA ALA A 102 -10.62 11.18 6.51
C ALA A 102 -10.92 9.70 6.82
N PHE A 103 -10.58 8.79 5.91
CA PHE A 103 -10.76 7.35 6.11
C PHE A 103 -9.91 6.81 7.28
N LEU A 104 -8.65 7.23 7.38
CA LEU A 104 -7.77 6.81 8.47
C LEU A 104 -8.20 7.40 9.81
N PHE A 105 -8.55 8.69 9.86
CA PHE A 105 -9.09 9.31 11.07
C PHE A 105 -10.42 8.69 11.50
N GLY A 106 -11.32 8.45 10.54
CA GLY A 106 -12.58 7.77 10.80
C GLY A 106 -12.35 6.36 11.36
N GLY A 107 -11.43 5.59 10.78
CA GLY A 107 -11.05 4.28 11.30
C GLY A 107 -10.56 4.33 12.74
N LEU A 108 -9.70 5.30 13.08
CA LEU A 108 -9.23 5.52 14.46
C LEU A 108 -10.35 5.95 15.41
N TRP A 109 -11.27 6.81 14.96
CA TRP A 109 -12.42 7.26 15.74
C TRP A 109 -13.35 6.10 16.15
N PHE A 110 -13.55 5.15 15.22
CA PHE A 110 -14.36 3.96 15.48
C PHE A 110 -13.58 2.77 16.09
N ASP A 111 -12.35 3.00 16.57
CA ASP A 111 -11.45 1.97 17.09
C ASP A 111 -11.18 0.82 16.10
N ARG A 112 -11.28 1.11 14.81
CA ARG A 112 -11.00 0.18 13.70
C ARG A 112 -9.79 0.64 12.91
N ASN A 113 -8.61 0.23 13.35
CA ASN A 113 -7.38 0.59 12.68
C ASN A 113 -7.23 -0.19 11.37
N PHE A 114 -7.30 0.53 10.24
CA PHE A 114 -7.21 -0.05 8.90
C PHE A 114 -5.87 -0.72 8.64
N PHE A 115 -4.76 -0.07 8.98
CA PHE A 115 -3.43 -0.65 8.77
C PHE A 115 -3.22 -1.91 9.58
N LYS A 116 -3.69 -1.95 10.82
CA LYS A 116 -3.69 -3.15 11.63
C LYS A 116 -4.45 -4.27 10.91
N HIS A 117 -5.67 -4.02 10.46
CA HIS A 117 -6.50 -5.03 9.79
C HIS A 117 -5.84 -5.63 8.54
N VAL A 118 -5.12 -4.81 7.77
CA VAL A 118 -4.48 -5.25 6.53
C VAL A 118 -3.14 -5.96 6.78
N PHE A 119 -2.35 -5.47 7.73
CA PHE A 119 -0.95 -5.86 7.89
C PHE A 119 -0.65 -6.68 9.15
N ASP A 120 -1.60 -6.90 10.05
CA ASP A 120 -1.41 -7.61 11.32
C ASP A 120 -0.91 -9.06 11.13
N LYS A 121 -1.28 -9.68 10.02
CA LYS A 121 -0.81 -11.03 9.66
C LYS A 121 0.69 -11.10 9.29
N THR A 122 1.25 -9.97 8.88
CA THR A 122 2.65 -9.89 8.41
C THR A 122 3.53 -9.23 9.46
N PHE A 123 2.98 -8.28 10.22
CA PHE A 123 3.71 -7.48 11.19
C PHE A 123 2.96 -7.47 12.53
N HIS A 124 3.60 -7.98 13.56
CA HIS A 124 3.03 -8.04 14.91
C HIS A 124 3.50 -6.84 15.72
N TYR A 125 2.65 -5.81 15.79
CA TYR A 125 2.89 -4.61 16.59
C TYR A 125 1.80 -4.45 17.65
N THR A 126 2.13 -3.74 18.73
CA THR A 126 1.14 -3.37 19.75
C THR A 126 0.02 -2.50 19.17
N LYS A 127 -1.16 -2.49 19.79
CA LYS A 127 -2.27 -1.62 19.39
C LYS A 127 -1.83 -0.16 19.34
N GLU A 128 -1.10 0.29 20.36
CA GLU A 128 -0.56 1.65 20.42
C GLU A 128 0.38 1.98 19.26
N GLY A 129 1.24 1.01 18.85
CA GLY A 129 2.09 1.16 17.68
C GLY A 129 1.28 1.35 16.40
N TRP A 130 0.24 0.55 16.17
CA TRP A 130 -0.64 0.68 15.02
C TRP A 130 -1.41 2.01 15.02
N ASP A 131 -1.89 2.46 16.17
CA ASP A 131 -2.64 3.71 16.27
C ASP A 131 -1.74 4.92 16.00
N ARG A 132 -0.52 4.95 16.55
CA ARG A 132 0.48 5.98 16.25
C ARG A 132 0.87 6.01 14.78
N PHE A 133 1.06 4.84 14.17
CA PHE A 133 1.36 4.72 12.75
C PHE A 133 0.25 5.30 11.88
N THR A 134 -0.99 4.88 12.14
CA THR A 134 -2.16 5.34 11.38
C THR A 134 -2.39 6.84 11.57
N TRP A 135 -2.27 7.35 12.79
CA TRP A 135 -2.37 8.77 13.10
C TRP A 135 -1.33 9.60 12.34
N SER A 136 -0.09 9.11 12.33
CA SER A 136 1.00 9.78 11.62
C SER A 136 0.77 9.81 10.10
N PHE A 137 0.31 8.71 9.49
CA PHE A 137 -0.03 8.68 8.07
C PHE A 137 -1.23 9.57 7.73
N ALA A 138 -2.26 9.61 8.58
CA ALA A 138 -3.41 10.49 8.38
C ALA A 138 -2.98 11.96 8.32
N TRP A 139 -2.13 12.41 9.24
CA TRP A 139 -1.55 13.75 9.21
C TRP A 139 -0.63 14.00 8.02
N PHE A 140 0.13 13.00 7.60
CA PHE A 140 0.94 13.10 6.39
C PHE A 140 0.09 13.34 5.14
N PHE A 141 -1.04 12.65 5.01
CA PHE A 141 -1.99 12.88 3.91
C PHE A 141 -2.62 14.28 3.98
N VAL A 142 -2.98 14.78 5.17
CA VAL A 142 -3.45 16.16 5.34
C VAL A 142 -2.37 17.15 4.89
N ALA A 143 -1.14 16.99 5.38
CA ALA A 143 -0.03 17.87 5.01
C ALA A 143 0.24 17.85 3.49
N THR A 144 0.18 16.68 2.87
CA THR A 144 0.35 16.52 1.41
C THR A 144 -0.81 17.18 0.65
N ALA A 145 -2.05 17.06 1.11
CA ALA A 145 -3.21 17.72 0.50
C ALA A 145 -3.05 19.24 0.58
N VAL A 146 -2.71 19.78 1.74
CA VAL A 146 -2.49 21.23 1.94
C VAL A 146 -1.34 21.74 1.08
N ALA A 147 -0.21 21.01 1.06
CA ALA A 147 0.94 21.38 0.23
C ALA A 147 0.60 21.35 -1.28
N ASN A 148 -0.21 20.38 -1.72
CA ASN A 148 -0.69 20.31 -3.11
C ASN A 148 -1.54 21.53 -3.47
N GLU A 149 -2.51 21.90 -2.61
CA GLU A 149 -3.34 23.09 -2.84
C GLU A 149 -2.52 24.38 -2.79
N PHE A 150 -1.57 24.47 -1.86
CA PHE A 150 -0.69 25.63 -1.78
C PHE A 150 0.07 25.85 -3.09
N VAL A 151 0.69 24.80 -3.65
CA VAL A 151 1.43 24.91 -4.91
C VAL A 151 0.48 25.22 -6.07
N ARG A 152 -0.68 24.54 -6.14
CA ARG A 152 -1.68 24.76 -7.19
C ARG A 152 -2.22 26.19 -7.20
N LEU A 153 -2.48 26.77 -6.03
CA LEU A 153 -3.04 28.13 -5.91
C LEU A 153 -1.99 29.24 -6.03
N THR A 154 -0.72 28.91 -5.78
CA THR A 154 0.39 29.90 -5.84
C THR A 154 0.91 30.09 -7.26
N PHE A 155 0.95 29.02 -8.05
CA PHE A 155 1.51 29.06 -9.39
C PHE A 155 0.40 28.93 -10.44
N GLU A 156 0.17 30.00 -11.19
CA GLU A 156 -0.79 30.04 -12.29
C GLU A 156 -0.35 29.10 -13.41
N ASP A 157 -1.26 28.26 -13.90
CA ASP A 157 -0.95 27.17 -14.83
C ASP A 157 -0.30 27.64 -16.13
N GLU A 158 -0.73 28.76 -16.69
CA GLU A 158 -0.26 29.30 -17.99
C GLU A 158 0.91 30.27 -17.85
N ARG A 159 1.16 30.78 -16.64
CA ARG A 159 2.24 31.75 -16.43
C ARG A 159 3.59 31.09 -16.50
N VAL A 160 4.51 31.73 -17.27
CA VAL A 160 5.90 31.28 -17.35
C VAL A 160 6.69 31.81 -16.16
N TYR A 161 7.42 30.92 -15.52
CA TYR A 161 8.31 31.18 -14.38
C TYR A 161 9.73 30.79 -14.77
N ASP A 162 10.71 31.63 -14.43
CA ASP A 162 12.13 31.26 -14.51
C ASP A 162 12.57 30.73 -13.13
N ILE A 163 12.91 29.45 -13.08
CA ILE A 163 13.42 28.80 -11.87
C ILE A 163 14.82 28.27 -12.17
N LEU A 164 15.82 28.91 -11.59
CA LEU A 164 17.24 28.53 -11.75
C LEU A 164 17.71 28.52 -13.23
N GLY A 165 17.17 29.42 -14.08
CA GLY A 165 17.50 29.49 -15.50
C GLY A 165 16.72 28.52 -16.39
N PHE A 166 15.70 27.85 -15.84
CA PHE A 166 14.78 27.00 -16.61
C PHE A 166 13.40 27.67 -16.68
N GLU A 167 12.95 27.97 -17.88
CA GLU A 167 11.58 28.44 -18.11
C GLU A 167 10.61 27.26 -17.97
N THR A 168 9.61 27.42 -17.09
CA THR A 168 8.55 26.43 -16.88
C THR A 168 7.23 27.12 -16.56
N ASN A 169 6.12 26.44 -16.73
CA ASN A 169 4.80 26.96 -16.36
C ASN A 169 4.36 26.43 -14.98
N GLY A 170 3.24 26.94 -14.45
CA GLY A 170 2.73 26.52 -13.14
C GLY A 170 2.48 25.02 -13.05
N VAL A 171 2.00 24.39 -14.13
CA VAL A 171 1.83 22.92 -14.20
C VAL A 171 3.16 22.20 -14.09
N GLY A 172 4.19 22.68 -14.77
CA GLY A 172 5.54 22.10 -14.70
C GLY A 172 6.12 22.21 -13.29
N ILE A 173 5.93 23.33 -12.60
CA ILE A 173 6.31 23.51 -11.19
C ILE A 173 5.58 22.52 -10.31
N TRP A 174 4.26 22.36 -10.50
CA TRP A 174 3.45 21.41 -9.72
C TRP A 174 3.93 19.96 -9.94
N ILE A 175 4.24 19.55 -11.17
CA ILE A 175 4.77 18.21 -11.45
C ILE A 175 6.15 18.04 -10.81
N ALA A 176 7.04 19.04 -10.97
CA ALA A 176 8.37 19.03 -10.38
C ALA A 176 8.31 18.92 -8.84
N PHE A 177 7.42 19.68 -8.20
CA PHE A 177 7.14 19.58 -6.76
C PHE A 177 6.77 18.16 -6.35
N LYS A 178 5.94 17.46 -7.10
CA LYS A 178 5.56 16.08 -6.80
C LYS A 178 6.72 15.10 -6.96
N VAL A 179 7.44 15.20 -8.07
CA VAL A 179 8.52 14.25 -8.39
C VAL A 179 9.75 14.50 -7.52
N ALA A 180 10.15 15.77 -7.36
CA ALA A 180 11.38 16.13 -6.68
C ALA A 180 11.24 16.26 -5.16
N LEU A 181 10.05 16.59 -4.65
CA LEU A 181 9.83 16.81 -3.22
C LEU A 181 8.91 15.76 -2.60
N ILE A 182 7.69 15.60 -3.10
CA ILE A 182 6.69 14.72 -2.43
C ILE A 182 7.09 13.24 -2.52
N MET A 183 7.58 12.74 -3.65
CA MET A 183 8.01 11.34 -3.77
C MET A 183 9.16 10.97 -2.83
N PRO A 184 10.32 11.69 -2.83
CA PRO A 184 11.40 11.38 -1.91
C PRO A 184 10.99 11.57 -0.44
N LEU A 185 10.19 12.61 -0.14
CA LEU A 185 9.70 12.87 1.21
C LEU A 185 8.79 11.74 1.70
N SER A 186 7.91 11.23 0.84
CA SER A 186 7.03 10.10 1.16
C SER A 186 7.82 8.82 1.46
N ALA A 187 8.85 8.53 0.64
CA ALA A 187 9.71 7.38 0.85
C ALA A 187 10.53 7.50 2.15
N LEU A 188 11.10 8.69 2.40
CA LEU A 188 11.84 8.98 3.62
C LEU A 188 10.94 8.90 4.86
N TYR A 189 9.73 9.43 4.77
CA TYR A 189 8.74 9.40 5.83
C TYR A 189 8.31 7.96 6.15
N ALA A 190 8.01 7.16 5.14
CA ALA A 190 7.67 5.74 5.32
C ALA A 190 8.83 4.96 5.96
N TRP A 191 10.07 5.20 5.52
CA TRP A 191 11.26 4.60 6.13
C TRP A 191 11.44 5.00 7.59
N PHE A 192 11.33 6.28 7.90
CA PHE A 192 11.44 6.80 9.26
C PHE A 192 10.35 6.21 10.18
N LEU A 193 9.12 6.16 9.70
CA LEU A 193 8.00 5.62 10.45
C LEU A 193 8.15 4.12 10.71
N THR A 194 8.67 3.36 9.73
CA THR A 194 9.00 1.95 9.91
C THR A 194 10.06 1.75 11.00
N ARG A 195 11.05 2.63 11.09
CA ARG A 195 12.06 2.60 12.15
C ARG A 195 11.46 2.84 13.54
N ILE A 196 10.50 3.78 13.65
CA ILE A 196 9.80 4.03 14.92
C ILE A 196 8.94 2.82 15.30
N MET A 197 8.27 2.21 14.34
CA MET A 197 7.43 1.03 14.55
C MET A 197 8.20 -0.16 15.11
N GLN A 198 9.47 -0.33 14.76
CA GLN A 198 10.31 -1.43 15.29
C GLN A 198 10.41 -1.41 16.82
N ARG A 199 10.24 -0.26 17.47
CA ARG A 199 10.20 -0.13 18.93
C ARG A 199 8.92 -0.70 19.57
N HIS A 200 7.88 -0.86 18.78
CA HIS A 200 6.57 -1.38 19.21
C HIS A 200 6.32 -2.81 18.70
N ARG A 201 7.36 -3.47 18.20
CA ARG A 201 7.27 -4.85 17.73
C ARG A 201 7.10 -5.80 18.93
N ILE A 202 6.15 -6.71 18.81
CA ILE A 202 5.97 -7.81 19.76
C ILE A 202 7.04 -8.86 19.44
N PRO A 203 7.90 -9.25 20.39
CA PRO A 203 8.88 -10.32 20.17
C PRO A 203 8.18 -11.63 19.83
N ASP A 204 8.73 -12.39 18.89
CA ASP A 204 8.13 -13.65 18.42
C ASP A 204 7.94 -14.68 19.57
N GLY A 205 8.82 -14.65 20.59
CA GLY A 205 8.69 -15.49 21.79
C GLY A 205 7.50 -15.16 22.72
N ASP A 206 6.95 -13.96 22.65
CA ASP A 206 5.75 -13.58 23.43
C ASP A 206 4.46 -13.93 22.68
N LEU A 207 4.51 -14.05 21.36
CA LEU A 207 3.41 -14.58 20.55
C LEU A 207 3.16 -16.06 20.86
N ASP A 208 4.22 -16.86 20.98
CA ASP A 208 4.12 -18.28 21.36
C ASP A 208 3.49 -18.45 22.76
N LYS A 209 3.89 -17.63 23.73
CA LYS A 209 3.30 -17.66 25.09
C LYS A 209 1.84 -17.25 25.09
N THR A 210 1.47 -16.21 24.34
CA THR A 210 0.09 -15.74 24.24
C THR A 210 -0.78 -16.78 23.55
N THR A 211 -0.29 -17.41 22.49
CA THR A 211 -1.00 -18.48 21.79
C THR A 211 -1.16 -19.71 22.70
N ALA A 212 -0.11 -20.10 23.42
CA ALA A 212 -0.16 -21.20 24.39
C ALA A 212 -1.16 -20.93 25.51
N SER A 213 -1.17 -19.73 26.09
CA SER A 213 -2.10 -19.34 27.16
C SER A 213 -3.56 -19.29 26.68
N VAL A 214 -3.82 -18.85 25.46
CA VAL A 214 -5.16 -18.86 24.85
C VAL A 214 -5.64 -20.28 24.60
N ILE A 215 -4.76 -21.17 24.12
CA ILE A 215 -5.07 -22.59 23.92
C ILE A 215 -5.34 -23.25 25.28
N GLU A 216 -4.54 -23.00 26.29
CA GLU A 216 -4.71 -23.54 27.64
C GLU A 216 -6.01 -23.04 28.27
N ALA A 217 -6.36 -21.75 28.14
CA ALA A 217 -7.63 -21.21 28.59
C ALA A 217 -8.82 -21.81 27.82
N ALA A 218 -8.71 -22.04 26.52
CA ALA A 218 -9.75 -22.67 25.72
C ALA A 218 -9.97 -24.14 26.10
N VAL A 219 -8.90 -24.87 26.43
CA VAL A 219 -8.96 -26.27 26.90
C VAL A 219 -9.58 -26.36 28.30
N THR A 220 -9.32 -25.39 29.20
CA THR A 220 -9.90 -25.34 30.54
C THR A 220 -11.38 -24.94 30.55
N VAL A 221 -11.82 -24.10 29.58
CA VAL A 221 -13.24 -23.68 29.46
C VAL A 221 -14.12 -24.78 28.84
N HIS A 222 -13.55 -25.67 28.02
CA HIS A 222 -14.20 -26.86 27.50
C HIS A 222 -13.44 -28.12 27.96
N PRO A 223 -13.67 -28.61 29.22
CA PRO A 223 -13.21 -29.93 29.58
C PRO A 223 -13.95 -30.90 28.67
N THR A 224 -13.23 -31.54 27.77
CA THR A 224 -13.74 -32.58 26.89
C THR A 224 -14.34 -33.68 27.76
N THR A 225 -15.66 -33.69 27.93
CA THR A 225 -16.41 -34.85 28.38
C THR A 225 -16.35 -35.88 27.26
N GLY A 226 -15.29 -36.66 27.26
CA GLY A 226 -15.07 -37.69 26.29
C GLY A 226 -13.94 -38.59 26.77
N SER A 227 -14.22 -39.39 27.81
CA SER A 227 -13.38 -40.58 28.11
C SER A 227 -13.40 -41.49 26.89
N LEU A 228 -12.33 -41.46 26.11
CA LEU A 228 -12.04 -42.55 25.20
C LEU A 228 -11.74 -43.81 26.05
N GLN A 229 -12.79 -44.60 26.29
CA GLN A 229 -12.62 -45.97 26.75
C GLN A 229 -11.84 -46.71 25.67
N THR A 230 -10.55 -46.91 25.93
CA THR A 230 -9.73 -47.91 25.24
C THR A 230 -10.24 -49.26 25.69
N THR A 231 -11.11 -49.88 24.90
CA THR A 231 -11.43 -51.30 25.00
C THR A 231 -10.20 -52.07 24.55
N SER A 232 -9.37 -52.46 25.49
CA SER A 232 -8.39 -53.53 25.30
C SER A 232 -9.16 -54.82 25.07
N ALA A 233 -9.26 -55.24 23.83
CA ALA A 233 -9.66 -56.58 23.48
C ALA A 233 -8.51 -57.52 23.83
N GLU A 234 -8.60 -58.16 24.98
CA GLU A 234 -7.76 -59.24 25.46
C GLU A 234 -8.08 -60.46 24.62
N HIS A 235 -7.24 -60.75 23.62
CA HIS A 235 -7.27 -62.00 22.83
C HIS A 235 -6.67 -63.11 23.69
N LYS A 236 -7.50 -63.78 24.46
CA LYS A 236 -7.20 -65.00 25.21
C LYS A 236 -7.17 -66.16 24.23
N SER A 237 -6.01 -66.52 23.76
CA SER A 237 -5.80 -67.79 23.06
C SER A 237 -5.80 -68.92 24.09
N ALA A 238 -6.87 -69.65 24.12
CA ALA A 238 -6.91 -70.93 24.83
C ALA A 238 -6.29 -72.03 23.93
N GLY A 239 -5.16 -72.48 24.38
CA GLY A 239 -4.61 -73.75 23.86
C GLY A 239 -5.34 -74.88 24.53
N THR A 240 -5.75 -75.84 23.77
CA THR A 240 -6.03 -77.20 24.24
C THR A 240 -5.24 -78.18 23.38
N GLY A 241 -4.26 -78.75 24.00
CA GLY A 241 -3.69 -80.00 23.54
C GLY A 241 -4.54 -81.19 24.07
N SER A 242 -4.51 -82.25 23.39
CA SER A 242 -4.73 -83.59 23.84
C SER A 242 -4.63 -84.49 22.62
N SER A 243 -3.60 -85.24 22.50
CA SER A 243 -3.39 -86.64 22.95
C SER A 243 -4.28 -87.70 22.27
N GLY A 244 -3.66 -88.60 21.62
CA GLY A 244 -3.93 -89.97 21.80
C GLY A 244 -4.57 -90.74 20.64
N GLY A 245 -3.91 -91.71 20.23
CA GLY A 245 -4.39 -92.82 19.43
C GLY A 245 -3.53 -93.17 18.26
#